data_fc5ca3d9a911d2c9b9ac6a74938fa467
#
_entry.id   fc5ca3d9a911d2c9b9ac6a74938fa467
#
_cell.length_a   1.000
_cell.length_b   1.000
_cell.length_c   1.000
_cell.angle_alpha   90.00
_cell.angle_beta   90.00
_cell.angle_gamma   90.00
#
_symmetry.space_group_name_H-M   'P 1'
#
loop_
_entity.id
_entity.type
_entity.pdbx_description
1 polymer ?
#
loop_
_entity_poly.entity_id
_entity_poly.type
_entity_poly.pdbx_seq_one_letter_code
_entity_poly.pdbx_strand_id
1 'polypeptide(L)'
;MKPVVVRPALPLENMSLKQIDVAVAERIGSGGSLYQVDEALLCELKPDLILTQNLCQVCATSGNDLASALKLLEPTPEVVWMSPHSLAEIFENIRELGRVTDRLEAAETFIQARRTRLNNIAARTKEIGNRPRVFCMEWADPVYCAGHWVGEMVEIAGGTDELARKETDSVRIPWPDVLEWSPEVIIFSPCGFNLEKALEQVGHLQSQPGWAEVPAVRNQRVYAVDANSYFARPGPRVVEGTELLAHLIHPELFDWNGPADAFRAIAASNDCTSKVRMKSCLECGQTFECRMGGCWCDSLPALTRGTIRESDCLCRACLANAVKASAALG
;
A
#
# COMPACT_ATOMS: atom_id res chain seq x y z
N MET A 1 -20.05 0.50 -19.65
CA MET A 1 -18.79 0.15 -18.94
C MET A 1 -17.68 0.17 -19.95
N LYS A 2 -16.50 0.72 -19.64
CA LYS A 2 -15.37 0.68 -20.56
C LYS A 2 -14.73 -0.71 -20.54
N PRO A 3 -14.25 -1.25 -21.66
CA PRO A 3 -13.60 -2.55 -21.71
C PRO A 3 -12.27 -2.55 -20.91
N VAL A 4 -11.91 -3.69 -20.33
CA VAL A 4 -10.68 -3.86 -19.55
C VAL A 4 -9.71 -4.70 -20.35
N VAL A 5 -8.66 -4.10 -20.87
CA VAL A 5 -7.64 -4.74 -21.73
C VAL A 5 -6.45 -5.31 -20.98
N VAL A 6 -6.23 -4.92 -19.72
CA VAL A 6 -5.14 -5.41 -18.88
C VAL A 6 -5.68 -5.91 -17.54
N ARG A 7 -5.26 -7.09 -17.13
CA ARG A 7 -5.68 -7.72 -15.86
C ARG A 7 -4.47 -8.25 -15.10
N PRO A 8 -4.55 -8.35 -13.75
CA PRO A 8 -3.53 -9.07 -12.98
C PRO A 8 -3.40 -10.52 -13.44
N ALA A 9 -2.18 -11.03 -13.55
CA ALA A 9 -1.89 -12.41 -13.86
C ALA A 9 -1.93 -13.34 -12.63
N LEU A 10 -1.90 -12.76 -11.43
CA LEU A 10 -1.92 -13.49 -10.15
C LEU A 10 -3.25 -13.25 -9.42
N PRO A 11 -3.85 -14.28 -8.80
CA PRO A 11 -5.07 -14.17 -7.99
C PRO A 11 -4.72 -13.70 -6.57
N LEU A 12 -4.46 -12.39 -6.39
CA LEU A 12 -3.96 -11.83 -5.12
C LEU A 12 -5.02 -11.67 -4.03
N GLU A 13 -6.29 -11.89 -4.32
CA GLU A 13 -7.43 -11.46 -3.48
C GLU A 13 -7.46 -12.08 -2.06
N ASN A 14 -6.90 -13.29 -1.87
CA ASN A 14 -6.94 -14.00 -0.58
C ASN A 14 -5.53 -14.32 -0.05
N MET A 15 -4.52 -13.61 -0.51
CA MET A 15 -3.13 -13.83 -0.10
C MET A 15 -2.74 -12.88 1.02
N SER A 16 -1.95 -13.38 1.99
CA SER A 16 -1.27 -12.52 2.97
C SER A 16 -0.18 -11.68 2.29
N LEU A 17 0.28 -10.61 2.95
CA LEU A 17 1.36 -9.74 2.44
C LEU A 17 2.59 -10.55 2.03
N LYS A 18 3.00 -11.50 2.87
CA LYS A 18 4.13 -12.38 2.60
C LYS A 18 3.92 -13.29 1.40
N GLN A 19 2.70 -13.84 1.24
CA GLN A 19 2.38 -14.67 0.08
C GLN A 19 2.35 -13.87 -1.21
N ILE A 20 1.85 -12.62 -1.18
CA ILE A 20 1.90 -11.70 -2.32
C ILE A 20 3.35 -11.44 -2.71
N ASP A 21 4.20 -11.08 -1.75
CA ASP A 21 5.62 -10.79 -1.99
C ASP A 21 6.35 -11.99 -2.61
N VAL A 22 6.13 -13.20 -2.09
CA VAL A 22 6.73 -14.43 -2.63
C VAL A 22 6.22 -14.72 -4.05
N ALA A 23 4.90 -14.67 -4.27
CA ALA A 23 4.31 -14.94 -5.58
C ALA A 23 4.77 -13.95 -6.66
N VAL A 24 4.91 -12.67 -6.29
CA VAL A 24 5.44 -11.62 -7.16
C VAL A 24 6.91 -11.89 -7.48
N ALA A 25 7.74 -12.17 -6.47
CA ALA A 25 9.17 -12.44 -6.65
C ALA A 25 9.41 -13.68 -7.52
N GLU A 26 8.68 -14.78 -7.31
CA GLU A 26 8.75 -16.01 -8.11
C GLU A 26 8.35 -15.76 -9.57
N ARG A 27 7.26 -15.00 -9.78
CA ARG A 27 6.77 -14.69 -11.13
C ARG A 27 7.77 -13.86 -11.92
N ILE A 28 8.34 -12.82 -11.30
CA ILE A 28 9.39 -11.98 -11.91
C ILE A 28 10.66 -12.80 -12.15
N GLY A 29 11.09 -13.58 -11.15
CA GLY A 29 12.30 -14.42 -11.25
C GLY A 29 12.22 -15.48 -12.35
N SER A 30 11.01 -15.94 -12.72
CA SER A 30 10.78 -16.82 -13.86
C SER A 30 10.66 -16.09 -15.20
N GLY A 31 10.82 -14.76 -15.24
CA GLY A 31 10.63 -13.92 -16.43
C GLY A 31 9.16 -13.73 -16.84
N GLY A 32 8.21 -14.09 -15.95
CA GLY A 32 6.78 -13.94 -16.20
C GLY A 32 6.29 -12.52 -15.89
N SER A 33 5.31 -12.03 -16.66
CA SER A 33 4.63 -10.77 -16.39
C SER A 33 3.62 -10.91 -15.26
N LEU A 34 3.46 -9.85 -14.46
CA LEU A 34 2.42 -9.74 -13.44
C LEU A 34 1.07 -9.33 -14.01
N TYR A 35 1.01 -9.02 -15.29
CA TYR A 35 -0.20 -8.60 -16.00
C TYR A 35 -0.41 -9.43 -17.25
N GLN A 36 -1.66 -9.49 -17.70
CA GLN A 36 -2.06 -10.11 -18.95
C GLN A 36 -2.79 -9.07 -19.80
N VAL A 37 -2.37 -8.96 -21.06
CA VAL A 37 -3.02 -8.12 -22.06
C VAL A 37 -4.03 -8.97 -22.83
N ASP A 38 -5.25 -8.49 -22.95
CA ASP A 38 -6.28 -9.09 -23.83
C ASP A 38 -6.04 -8.60 -25.26
N GLU A 39 -5.18 -9.33 -25.99
CA GLU A 39 -4.76 -8.98 -27.35
C GLU A 39 -5.94 -8.96 -28.34
N ALA A 40 -6.89 -9.88 -28.19
CA ALA A 40 -8.06 -9.93 -29.06
C ALA A 40 -8.93 -8.66 -28.89
N LEU A 41 -9.20 -8.27 -27.65
CA LEU A 41 -9.94 -7.06 -27.34
C LEU A 41 -9.17 -5.80 -27.76
N LEU A 42 -7.85 -5.77 -27.62
CA LEU A 42 -7.02 -4.67 -28.07
C LEU A 42 -7.09 -4.49 -29.59
N CYS A 43 -7.04 -5.59 -30.34
CA CYS A 43 -7.22 -5.59 -31.82
C CYS A 43 -8.63 -5.13 -32.23
N GLU A 44 -9.67 -5.51 -31.49
CA GLU A 44 -11.05 -5.04 -31.73
C GLU A 44 -11.19 -3.53 -31.52
N LEU A 45 -10.58 -3.00 -30.45
CA LEU A 45 -10.64 -1.58 -30.10
C LEU A 45 -9.91 -0.66 -31.07
N LYS A 46 -8.89 -1.16 -31.78
CA LYS A 46 -8.09 -0.41 -32.75
C LYS A 46 -7.66 0.97 -32.23
N PRO A 47 -6.92 1.03 -31.10
CA PRO A 47 -6.51 2.31 -30.53
C PRO A 47 -5.55 3.04 -31.48
N ASP A 48 -5.65 4.35 -31.55
CA ASP A 48 -4.69 5.26 -32.19
C ASP A 48 -3.60 5.73 -31.22
N LEU A 49 -3.87 5.65 -29.91
CA LEU A 49 -2.97 6.00 -28.82
C LEU A 49 -3.01 4.95 -27.70
N ILE A 50 -1.84 4.52 -27.26
CA ILE A 50 -1.67 3.65 -26.08
C ILE A 50 -0.86 4.39 -25.04
N LEU A 51 -1.44 4.55 -23.83
CA LEU A 51 -0.73 5.04 -22.66
C LEU A 51 -0.30 3.83 -21.83
N THR A 52 0.98 3.73 -21.55
CA THR A 52 1.56 2.63 -20.77
C THR A 52 2.63 3.12 -19.81
N GLN A 53 3.16 2.24 -19.00
CA GLN A 53 4.25 2.55 -18.07
C GLN A 53 5.22 1.38 -17.98
N ASN A 54 6.48 1.69 -17.68
CA ASN A 54 7.54 0.74 -17.37
C ASN A 54 8.29 1.22 -16.12
N LEU A 55 7.53 1.62 -15.09
CA LEU A 55 8.06 2.27 -13.90
C LEU A 55 8.84 1.28 -13.04
N CYS A 56 8.23 0.14 -12.72
CA CYS A 56 8.90 -0.96 -12.04
C CYS A 56 8.32 -2.29 -12.51
N GLN A 57 9.07 -3.38 -12.31
CA GLN A 57 8.64 -4.72 -12.75
C GLN A 57 7.38 -5.22 -12.01
N VAL A 58 7.08 -4.66 -10.84
CA VAL A 58 5.93 -5.05 -10.01
C VAL A 58 4.66 -4.32 -10.41
N CYS A 59 4.77 -3.04 -10.82
CA CYS A 59 3.61 -2.15 -10.95
C CYS A 59 3.16 -1.90 -12.40
N ALA A 60 3.90 -2.39 -13.38
CA ALA A 60 3.69 -2.11 -14.79
C ALA A 60 3.63 -3.37 -15.66
N THR A 61 2.85 -3.29 -16.74
CA THR A 61 2.90 -4.29 -17.83
C THR A 61 4.29 -4.28 -18.43
N SER A 62 4.93 -5.46 -18.58
CA SER A 62 6.27 -5.52 -19.17
C SER A 62 6.27 -4.98 -20.59
N GLY A 63 7.37 -4.33 -20.99
CA GLY A 63 7.54 -3.85 -22.35
C GLY A 63 7.43 -4.97 -23.40
N ASN A 64 7.72 -6.21 -23.03
CA ASN A 64 7.62 -7.39 -23.89
C ASN A 64 6.16 -7.77 -24.18
N ASP A 65 5.26 -7.68 -23.18
CA ASP A 65 3.84 -7.98 -23.38
C ASP A 65 3.19 -6.98 -24.32
N LEU A 66 3.50 -5.69 -24.13
CA LEU A 66 3.04 -4.65 -25.04
C LEU A 66 3.63 -4.81 -26.44
N ALA A 67 4.92 -5.11 -26.58
CA ALA A 67 5.57 -5.29 -27.87
C ALA A 67 4.97 -6.44 -28.68
N SER A 68 4.48 -7.49 -28.05
CA SER A 68 3.77 -8.60 -28.72
C SER A 68 2.41 -8.13 -29.23
N ALA A 69 1.64 -7.43 -28.39
CA ALA A 69 0.34 -6.90 -28.74
C ALA A 69 0.42 -5.86 -29.88
N LEU A 70 1.44 -4.98 -29.87
CA LEU A 70 1.62 -3.94 -30.89
C LEU A 70 1.84 -4.51 -32.29
N LYS A 71 2.46 -5.68 -32.42
CA LYS A 71 2.66 -6.36 -33.73
C LYS A 71 1.37 -6.78 -34.41
N LEU A 72 0.29 -6.87 -33.65
CA LEU A 72 -1.04 -7.29 -34.15
C LEU A 72 -1.91 -6.09 -34.55
N LEU A 73 -1.46 -4.85 -34.29
CA LEU A 73 -2.24 -3.64 -34.55
C LEU A 73 -1.82 -2.96 -35.86
N GLU A 74 -2.80 -2.75 -36.78
CA GLU A 74 -2.63 -1.98 -37.98
C GLU A 74 -3.80 -0.98 -38.13
N PRO A 75 -3.51 0.33 -38.27
CA PRO A 75 -2.18 0.95 -38.19
C PRO A 75 -1.57 0.83 -36.77
N THR A 76 -0.23 0.90 -36.66
CA THR A 76 0.46 0.90 -35.37
C THR A 76 0.11 2.17 -34.59
N PRO A 77 -0.41 2.07 -33.36
CA PRO A 77 -0.75 3.23 -32.55
C PRO A 77 0.48 4.01 -32.06
N GLU A 78 0.31 5.29 -31.74
CA GLU A 78 1.30 6.04 -30.97
C GLU A 78 1.36 5.45 -29.55
N VAL A 79 2.58 5.26 -28.99
CA VAL A 79 2.77 4.72 -27.66
C VAL A 79 3.47 5.75 -26.78
N VAL A 80 2.82 6.18 -25.70
CA VAL A 80 3.37 7.09 -24.71
C VAL A 80 3.71 6.33 -23.43
N TRP A 81 4.99 6.40 -23.06
CA TRP A 81 5.52 5.79 -21.83
C TRP A 81 5.45 6.79 -20.67
N MET A 82 4.62 6.48 -19.68
CA MET A 82 4.41 7.29 -18.49
C MET A 82 5.08 6.63 -17.28
N SER A 83 6.41 6.76 -17.18
CA SER A 83 7.22 6.09 -16.16
C SER A 83 7.98 7.12 -15.30
N PRO A 84 7.28 7.98 -14.53
CA PRO A 84 7.92 9.02 -13.75
C PRO A 84 8.52 8.46 -12.45
N HIS A 85 9.67 8.98 -12.04
CA HIS A 85 10.34 8.65 -10.78
C HIS A 85 10.28 9.79 -9.75
N SER A 86 9.88 11.00 -10.20
CA SER A 86 9.78 12.21 -9.37
C SER A 86 8.47 12.96 -9.59
N LEU A 87 8.15 13.93 -8.71
CA LEU A 87 7.00 14.82 -8.90
C LEU A 87 7.13 15.64 -10.17
N ALA A 88 8.35 16.06 -10.51
CA ALA A 88 8.61 16.81 -11.73
C ALA A 88 8.25 15.99 -12.97
N GLU A 89 8.66 14.71 -13.02
CA GLU A 89 8.37 13.81 -14.14
C GLU A 89 6.88 13.45 -14.23
N ILE A 90 6.15 13.40 -13.11
CA ILE A 90 4.67 13.27 -13.14
C ILE A 90 4.04 14.45 -13.89
N PHE A 91 4.53 15.67 -13.66
CA PHE A 91 4.03 16.84 -14.39
C PHE A 91 4.44 16.81 -15.86
N GLU A 92 5.65 16.33 -16.21
CA GLU A 92 6.04 16.13 -17.60
C GLU A 92 5.13 15.10 -18.31
N ASN A 93 4.77 14.01 -17.64
CA ASN A 93 3.81 13.04 -18.18
C ASN A 93 2.42 13.65 -18.43
N ILE A 94 1.95 14.56 -17.56
CA ILE A 94 0.69 15.29 -17.77
C ILE A 94 0.82 16.23 -18.98
N ARG A 95 1.96 16.90 -19.15
CA ARG A 95 2.25 17.76 -20.31
C ARG A 95 2.25 16.95 -21.59
N GLU A 96 2.92 15.80 -21.61
CA GLU A 96 2.98 14.91 -22.77
C GLU A 96 1.60 14.38 -23.14
N LEU A 97 0.79 13.99 -22.12
CA LEU A 97 -0.59 13.62 -22.35
C LEU A 97 -1.40 14.76 -23.00
N GLY A 98 -1.19 16.00 -22.54
CA GLY A 98 -1.79 17.18 -23.15
C GLY A 98 -1.35 17.39 -24.61
N ARG A 99 -0.07 17.13 -24.91
CA ARG A 99 0.48 17.21 -26.27
C ARG A 99 -0.17 16.19 -27.22
N VAL A 100 -0.18 14.91 -26.83
CA VAL A 100 -0.67 13.83 -27.72
C VAL A 100 -2.20 13.80 -27.87
N THR A 101 -2.91 14.55 -27.02
CA THR A 101 -4.37 14.66 -27.07
C THR A 101 -4.87 16.03 -27.53
N ASP A 102 -3.99 16.90 -28.06
CA ASP A 102 -4.28 18.30 -28.46
C ASP A 102 -4.94 19.13 -27.34
N ARG A 103 -4.44 18.96 -26.10
CA ARG A 103 -4.92 19.64 -24.88
C ARG A 103 -3.78 20.30 -24.09
N LEU A 104 -2.70 20.73 -24.77
CA LEU A 104 -1.50 21.24 -24.11
C LEU A 104 -1.78 22.44 -23.21
N GLU A 105 -2.57 23.40 -23.65
CA GLU A 105 -2.92 24.59 -22.85
C GLU A 105 -3.67 24.20 -21.55
N ALA A 106 -4.61 23.26 -21.65
CA ALA A 106 -5.33 22.75 -20.48
C ALA A 106 -4.38 22.01 -19.53
N ALA A 107 -3.43 21.23 -20.07
CA ALA A 107 -2.42 20.53 -19.28
C ALA A 107 -1.50 21.53 -18.54
N GLU A 108 -1.03 22.57 -19.20
CA GLU A 108 -0.18 23.60 -18.57
C GLU A 108 -0.92 24.36 -17.46
N THR A 109 -2.16 24.75 -17.70
CA THR A 109 -3.00 25.40 -16.69
C THR A 109 -3.19 24.48 -15.47
N PHE A 110 -3.43 23.21 -15.73
CA PHE A 110 -3.60 22.19 -14.70
C PHE A 110 -2.32 21.98 -13.89
N ILE A 111 -1.16 21.85 -14.55
CA ILE A 111 0.16 21.69 -13.92
C ILE A 111 0.47 22.90 -13.05
N GLN A 112 0.28 24.11 -13.56
CA GLN A 112 0.57 25.34 -12.83
C GLN A 112 -0.24 25.44 -11.54
N ALA A 113 -1.53 25.09 -11.57
CA ALA A 113 -2.37 25.07 -10.38
C ALA A 113 -1.84 24.08 -9.32
N ARG A 114 -1.36 22.89 -9.73
CA ARG A 114 -0.80 21.88 -8.82
C ARG A 114 0.55 22.30 -8.25
N ARG A 115 1.44 22.83 -9.08
CA ARG A 115 2.73 23.38 -8.62
C ARG A 115 2.53 24.50 -7.61
N THR A 116 1.55 25.38 -7.82
CA THR A 116 1.23 26.44 -6.86
C THR A 116 0.84 25.85 -5.48
N ARG A 117 0.05 24.78 -5.44
CA ARG A 117 -0.32 24.11 -4.18
C ARG A 117 0.91 23.54 -3.48
N LEU A 118 1.79 22.81 -4.18
CA LEU A 118 3.03 22.28 -3.61
C LEU A 118 3.95 23.38 -3.09
N ASN A 119 4.12 24.48 -3.88
CA ASN A 119 4.93 25.61 -3.48
C ASN A 119 4.39 26.31 -2.22
N ASN A 120 3.07 26.37 -2.05
CA ASN A 120 2.45 26.94 -0.85
C ASN A 120 2.75 26.08 0.40
N ILE A 121 2.75 24.74 0.26
CA ILE A 121 3.17 23.85 1.36
C ILE A 121 4.64 24.07 1.66
N ALA A 122 5.51 24.00 0.64
CA ALA A 122 6.95 24.17 0.78
C ALA A 122 7.32 25.52 1.42
N ALA A 123 6.65 26.61 1.05
CA ALA A 123 6.88 27.93 1.63
C ALA A 123 6.56 27.96 3.14
N ARG A 124 5.45 27.31 3.55
CA ARG A 124 5.06 27.25 4.96
C ARG A 124 5.95 26.33 5.77
N THR A 125 6.38 25.20 5.19
CA THR A 125 7.25 24.23 5.88
C THR A 125 8.73 24.65 5.92
N LYS A 126 9.14 25.60 5.07
CA LYS A 126 10.52 26.12 5.06
C LYS A 126 10.94 26.79 6.37
N GLU A 127 9.99 27.42 7.06
CA GLU A 127 10.22 28.16 8.29
C GLU A 127 10.18 27.26 9.54
N ILE A 128 9.88 25.98 9.37
CA ILE A 128 9.82 25.02 10.48
C ILE A 128 11.24 24.66 10.92
N GLY A 129 11.58 25.00 12.16
CA GLY A 129 12.92 24.77 12.71
C GLY A 129 13.24 23.29 12.98
N ASN A 130 12.23 22.47 13.24
CA ASN A 130 12.39 21.03 13.46
C ASN A 130 11.55 20.25 12.45
N ARG A 131 12.21 19.41 11.65
CA ARG A 131 11.58 18.53 10.68
C ARG A 131 11.47 17.12 11.27
N PRO A 132 10.27 16.63 11.63
CA PRO A 132 10.13 15.33 12.22
C PRO A 132 10.69 14.22 11.32
N ARG A 133 11.29 13.19 11.95
CA ARG A 133 11.67 11.97 11.26
C ARG A 133 10.40 11.19 10.90
N VAL A 134 10.21 10.98 9.62
CA VAL A 134 9.08 10.25 9.05
C VAL A 134 9.57 8.90 8.55
N PHE A 135 8.74 7.91 8.58
CA PHE A 135 8.92 6.67 7.86
C PHE A 135 7.67 6.36 7.05
N CYS A 136 7.76 6.50 5.73
CA CYS A 136 6.73 6.03 4.81
C CYS A 136 6.98 4.55 4.49
N MET A 137 6.08 3.68 4.96
CA MET A 137 6.16 2.24 4.79
C MET A 137 5.22 1.79 3.68
N GLU A 138 5.78 1.22 2.60
CA GLU A 138 4.99 0.74 1.46
C GLU A 138 4.57 -0.72 1.59
N TRP A 139 5.14 -1.49 2.51
CA TRP A 139 4.76 -2.86 2.80
C TRP A 139 5.20 -3.24 4.21
N ALA A 140 4.44 -4.12 4.88
CA ALA A 140 4.69 -4.44 6.29
C ALA A 140 5.34 -5.82 6.52
N ASP A 141 5.20 -6.77 5.58
CA ASP A 141 5.80 -8.11 5.69
C ASP A 141 6.15 -8.67 4.30
N PRO A 142 7.44 -8.64 3.91
CA PRO A 142 8.56 -7.96 4.58
C PRO A 142 8.42 -6.43 4.53
N VAL A 143 9.17 -5.72 5.39
CA VAL A 143 9.11 -4.26 5.44
C VAL A 143 9.76 -3.64 4.20
N TYR A 144 9.04 -2.74 3.51
CA TYR A 144 9.57 -1.92 2.42
C TYR A 144 9.48 -0.44 2.78
N CYS A 145 10.54 0.28 2.46
CA CYS A 145 10.53 1.75 2.51
C CYS A 145 9.81 2.34 1.30
N ALA A 146 9.52 3.64 1.34
CA ALA A 146 8.98 4.36 0.19
C ALA A 146 10.00 4.53 -0.92
N GLY A 147 9.51 4.52 -2.17
CA GLY A 147 10.28 4.78 -3.38
C GLY A 147 9.80 6.00 -4.16
N HIS A 148 10.45 6.25 -5.31
CA HIS A 148 10.07 7.23 -6.33
C HIS A 148 9.87 8.65 -5.76
N TRP A 149 8.67 9.22 -5.92
CA TRP A 149 8.28 10.58 -5.54
C TRP A 149 7.91 10.75 -4.07
N VAL A 150 7.71 9.66 -3.30
CA VAL A 150 7.14 9.74 -1.94
C VAL A 150 8.10 10.45 -0.98
N GLY A 151 9.41 10.19 -1.07
CA GLY A 151 10.41 10.89 -0.27
C GLY A 151 10.42 12.41 -0.52
N GLU A 152 10.21 12.83 -1.78
CA GLU A 152 10.08 14.25 -2.16
C GLU A 152 8.80 14.86 -1.58
N MET A 153 7.67 14.11 -1.60
CA MET A 153 6.42 14.56 -0.95
C MET A 153 6.61 14.80 0.55
N VAL A 154 7.34 13.92 1.25
CA VAL A 154 7.67 14.08 2.68
C VAL A 154 8.48 15.34 2.91
N GLU A 155 9.47 15.61 2.09
CA GLU A 155 10.30 16.82 2.21
C GLU A 155 9.49 18.10 2.01
N ILE A 156 8.64 18.15 0.99
CA ILE A 156 7.74 19.27 0.73
C ILE A 156 6.79 19.46 1.91
N ALA A 157 6.29 18.36 2.47
CA ALA A 157 5.40 18.37 3.63
C ALA A 157 6.10 18.73 4.96
N GLY A 158 7.41 18.98 4.97
CA GLY A 158 8.16 19.44 6.14
C GLY A 158 8.68 18.32 7.05
N GLY A 159 8.70 17.08 6.58
CA GLY A 159 9.33 15.93 7.24
C GLY A 159 10.70 15.60 6.67
N THR A 160 11.35 14.56 7.22
CA THR A 160 12.57 13.94 6.70
C THR A 160 12.41 12.43 6.75
N ASP A 161 12.62 11.74 5.64
CA ASP A 161 12.61 10.26 5.55
C ASP A 161 13.91 9.80 4.87
N GLU A 162 14.93 9.46 5.68
CA GLU A 162 16.23 8.99 5.17
C GLU A 162 16.20 7.52 4.73
N LEU A 163 15.16 6.78 5.09
CA LEU A 163 14.96 5.41 4.64
C LEU A 163 14.35 5.35 3.24
N ALA A 164 13.66 6.41 2.81
CA ALA A 164 13.05 6.48 1.49
C ALA A 164 14.09 6.47 0.36
N ARG A 165 13.72 5.87 -0.77
CA ARG A 165 14.53 5.79 -1.98
C ARG A 165 13.98 6.75 -3.03
N LYS A 166 14.51 7.97 -3.06
CA LYS A 166 14.09 8.97 -4.04
C LYS A 166 14.49 8.56 -5.45
N GLU A 167 13.60 8.83 -6.41
CA GLU A 167 13.82 8.60 -7.84
C GLU A 167 14.15 7.15 -8.23
N THR A 168 13.98 6.20 -7.31
CA THR A 168 14.21 4.77 -7.52
C THR A 168 13.11 3.93 -6.90
N ASP A 169 13.09 2.63 -7.20
CA ASP A 169 12.14 1.70 -6.63
C ASP A 169 12.24 1.61 -5.11
N SER A 170 11.12 1.34 -4.45
CA SER A 170 11.08 0.93 -3.05
C SER A 170 11.86 -0.36 -2.84
N VAL A 171 12.52 -0.50 -1.70
CA VAL A 171 13.33 -1.67 -1.36
C VAL A 171 12.96 -2.23 0.01
N ARG A 172 13.25 -3.51 0.18
CA ARG A 172 13.18 -4.14 1.51
C ARG A 172 14.23 -3.53 2.42
N ILE A 173 13.82 -3.22 3.65
CA ILE A 173 14.73 -2.75 4.69
C ILE A 173 14.59 -3.61 5.94
N PRO A 174 15.69 -3.88 6.66
CA PRO A 174 15.65 -4.55 7.95
C PRO A 174 14.87 -3.71 8.97
N TRP A 175 14.01 -4.34 9.77
CA TRP A 175 13.29 -3.64 10.83
C TRP A 175 14.21 -2.95 11.85
N PRO A 176 15.39 -3.49 12.23
CA PRO A 176 16.35 -2.78 13.06
C PRO A 176 16.75 -1.39 12.53
N ASP A 177 16.85 -1.19 11.21
CA ASP A 177 17.17 0.11 10.61
C ASP A 177 16.06 1.13 10.87
N VAL A 178 14.79 0.69 10.89
CA VAL A 178 13.65 1.52 11.26
C VAL A 178 13.70 1.92 12.74
N LEU A 179 14.11 0.99 13.61
CA LEU A 179 14.29 1.27 15.04
C LEU A 179 15.44 2.28 15.28
N GLU A 180 16.55 2.13 14.54
CA GLU A 180 17.68 3.06 14.58
C GLU A 180 17.29 4.45 14.07
N TRP A 181 16.58 4.53 12.94
CA TRP A 181 16.02 5.77 12.40
C TRP A 181 15.11 6.47 13.42
N SER A 182 14.43 5.67 14.24
CA SER A 182 13.59 6.18 15.35
C SER A 182 12.55 7.20 14.89
N PRO A 183 11.63 6.82 13.96
CA PRO A 183 10.69 7.75 13.34
C PRO A 183 9.72 8.33 14.37
N GLU A 184 9.40 9.62 14.18
CA GLU A 184 8.45 10.38 15.00
C GLU A 184 7.04 10.33 14.39
N VAL A 185 6.96 10.00 13.10
CA VAL A 185 5.71 9.77 12.36
C VAL A 185 5.89 8.55 11.47
N ILE A 186 4.90 7.64 11.45
CA ILE A 186 4.84 6.53 10.50
C ILE A 186 3.61 6.69 9.63
N ILE A 187 3.81 6.61 8.32
CA ILE A 187 2.76 6.60 7.30
C ILE A 187 2.75 5.21 6.64
N PHE A 188 1.73 4.43 6.91
CA PHE A 188 1.55 3.13 6.28
C PHE A 188 0.72 3.27 5.02
N SER A 189 1.40 3.20 3.88
CA SER A 189 0.85 3.42 2.54
C SER A 189 1.10 2.22 1.61
N PRO A 190 0.50 1.05 1.90
CA PRO A 190 0.80 -0.17 1.15
C PRO A 190 0.36 -0.07 -0.30
N CYS A 191 1.30 -0.33 -1.20
CA CYS A 191 1.08 -0.22 -2.65
C CYS A 191 -0.10 -1.09 -3.09
N GLY A 192 -1.03 -0.50 -3.86
CA GLY A 192 -2.21 -1.20 -4.35
C GLY A 192 -3.38 -1.27 -3.37
N PHE A 193 -3.28 -0.74 -2.15
CA PHE A 193 -4.31 -0.82 -1.13
C PHE A 193 -5.03 0.52 -0.93
N ASN A 194 -6.35 0.44 -0.76
CA ASN A 194 -7.14 1.52 -0.19
C ASN A 194 -7.03 1.49 1.35
N LEU A 195 -7.64 2.47 2.03
CA LEU A 195 -7.57 2.56 3.49
C LEU A 195 -8.10 1.30 4.20
N GLU A 196 -9.21 0.72 3.74
CA GLU A 196 -9.82 -0.47 4.36
C GLU A 196 -8.85 -1.67 4.35
N LYS A 197 -8.28 -1.99 3.19
CA LYS A 197 -7.27 -3.04 3.05
C LYS A 197 -5.99 -2.74 3.82
N ALA A 198 -5.57 -1.48 3.90
CA ALA A 198 -4.42 -1.08 4.70
C ALA A 198 -4.68 -1.34 6.20
N LEU A 199 -5.87 -1.04 6.69
CA LEU A 199 -6.25 -1.28 8.09
C LEU A 199 -6.29 -2.77 8.46
N GLU A 200 -6.65 -3.65 7.53
CA GLU A 200 -6.59 -5.10 7.74
C GLU A 200 -5.17 -5.61 8.02
N GLN A 201 -4.15 -4.88 7.55
CA GLN A 201 -2.75 -5.25 7.67
C GLN A 201 -2.05 -4.67 8.91
N VAL A 202 -2.71 -3.84 9.68
CA VAL A 202 -2.13 -3.16 10.86
C VAL A 202 -1.54 -4.12 11.88
N GLY A 203 -2.11 -5.33 12.01
CA GLY A 203 -1.57 -6.37 12.89
C GLY A 203 -0.13 -6.77 12.58
N HIS A 204 0.28 -6.72 11.30
CA HIS A 204 1.66 -7.02 10.89
C HIS A 204 2.66 -5.94 11.38
N LEU A 205 2.24 -4.66 11.38
CA LEU A 205 3.07 -3.59 11.93
C LEU A 205 3.24 -3.76 13.43
N GLN A 206 2.13 -3.99 14.13
CA GLN A 206 2.12 -4.10 15.59
C GLN A 206 2.85 -5.35 16.12
N SER A 207 3.07 -6.34 15.27
CA SER A 207 3.84 -7.55 15.61
C SER A 207 5.35 -7.39 15.49
N GLN A 208 5.84 -6.26 14.95
CA GLN A 208 7.27 -6.01 14.79
C GLN A 208 7.96 -5.90 16.17
N PRO A 209 9.13 -6.55 16.37
CA PRO A 209 9.86 -6.45 17.63
C PRO A 209 10.21 -4.99 17.97
N GLY A 210 9.97 -4.55 19.21
CA GLY A 210 10.25 -3.17 19.64
C GLY A 210 9.28 -2.12 19.09
N TRP A 211 8.17 -2.52 18.46
CA TRP A 211 7.15 -1.61 17.92
C TRP A 211 6.70 -0.56 18.93
N ALA A 212 6.37 -0.98 20.15
CA ALA A 212 5.91 -0.09 21.22
C ALA A 212 6.97 0.95 21.67
N GLU A 213 8.23 0.74 21.32
CA GLU A 213 9.35 1.62 21.69
C GLU A 213 9.56 2.74 20.66
N VAL A 214 9.01 2.61 19.45
CA VAL A 214 9.13 3.61 18.39
C VAL A 214 8.47 4.92 18.80
N PRO A 215 9.12 6.08 18.68
CA PRO A 215 8.56 7.38 19.07
C PRO A 215 7.19 7.67 18.43
N ALA A 216 7.02 7.35 17.15
CA ALA A 216 5.74 7.50 16.46
C ALA A 216 4.60 6.73 17.15
N VAL A 217 4.89 5.51 17.63
CA VAL A 217 3.92 4.66 18.32
C VAL A 217 3.57 5.23 19.69
N ARG A 218 4.59 5.60 20.47
CA ARG A 218 4.40 6.22 21.81
C ARG A 218 3.59 7.50 21.75
N ASN A 219 3.80 8.29 20.69
CA ASN A 219 3.14 9.59 20.50
C ASN A 219 1.85 9.49 19.70
N GLN A 220 1.36 8.26 19.37
CA GLN A 220 0.14 8.00 18.61
C GLN A 220 0.15 8.68 17.22
N ARG A 221 1.32 8.75 16.58
CA ARG A 221 1.54 9.36 15.27
C ARG A 221 1.82 8.31 14.18
N VAL A 222 1.04 7.24 14.20
CA VAL A 222 1.04 6.19 13.17
C VAL A 222 -0.27 6.26 12.42
N TYR A 223 -0.19 6.32 11.10
CA TYR A 223 -1.36 6.50 10.24
C TYR A 223 -1.37 5.49 9.12
N ALA A 224 -2.50 4.81 8.91
CA ALA A 224 -2.80 4.13 7.67
C ALA A 224 -3.46 5.10 6.70
N VAL A 225 -3.11 5.03 5.41
CA VAL A 225 -3.63 5.93 4.38
C VAL A 225 -4.17 5.17 3.16
N ASP A 226 -5.03 5.80 2.39
CA ASP A 226 -5.40 5.29 1.06
C ASP A 226 -4.23 5.50 0.09
N ALA A 227 -3.36 4.48 0.02
CA ALA A 227 -2.19 4.53 -0.85
C ALA A 227 -2.57 4.59 -2.34
N ASN A 228 -3.62 3.89 -2.76
CA ASN A 228 -4.08 3.90 -4.13
C ASN A 228 -4.48 5.29 -4.63
N SER A 229 -5.10 6.08 -3.76
CA SER A 229 -5.57 7.41 -4.14
C SER A 229 -4.47 8.46 -4.13
N TYR A 230 -3.49 8.37 -3.21
CA TYR A 230 -2.65 9.51 -2.89
C TYR A 230 -1.14 9.27 -3.03
N PHE A 231 -0.68 8.00 -3.06
CA PHE A 231 0.75 7.68 -3.00
C PHE A 231 1.22 6.75 -4.11
N ALA A 232 0.53 5.62 -4.33
CA ALA A 232 1.01 4.54 -5.18
C ALA A 232 0.81 4.77 -6.69
N ARG A 233 0.12 5.82 -7.10
CA ARG A 233 -0.19 6.08 -8.52
C ARG A 233 0.47 7.39 -8.98
N PRO A 234 1.26 7.37 -10.08
CA PRO A 234 1.92 8.56 -10.62
C PRO A 234 0.92 9.48 -11.34
N GLY A 235 0.04 10.08 -10.58
CA GLY A 235 -1.02 10.94 -11.11
C GLY A 235 -1.19 12.22 -10.31
N PRO A 236 -2.07 13.13 -10.73
CA PRO A 236 -2.21 14.46 -10.13
C PRO A 236 -2.57 14.46 -8.64
N ARG A 237 -3.12 13.34 -8.11
CA ARG A 237 -3.50 13.23 -6.70
C ARG A 237 -2.32 13.08 -5.74
N VAL A 238 -1.09 12.96 -6.23
CA VAL A 238 0.11 13.06 -5.38
C VAL A 238 0.22 14.44 -4.71
N VAL A 239 -0.41 15.47 -5.29
CA VAL A 239 -0.49 16.81 -4.68
C VAL A 239 -1.39 16.78 -3.45
N GLU A 240 -2.58 16.17 -3.56
CA GLU A 240 -3.45 15.93 -2.41
C GLU A 240 -2.77 15.02 -1.37
N GLY A 241 -1.99 14.01 -1.81
CA GLY A 241 -1.16 13.18 -0.95
C GLY A 241 -0.11 13.99 -0.18
N THR A 242 0.50 14.98 -0.82
CA THR A 242 1.45 15.88 -0.15
C THR A 242 0.75 16.80 0.86
N GLU A 243 -0.46 17.28 0.56
CA GLU A 243 -1.28 18.05 1.52
C GLU A 243 -1.69 17.18 2.72
N LEU A 244 -2.04 15.91 2.46
CA LEU A 244 -2.32 14.94 3.53
C LEU A 244 -1.09 14.72 4.41
N LEU A 245 0.09 14.52 3.83
CA LEU A 245 1.35 14.41 4.59
C LEU A 245 1.60 15.66 5.43
N ALA A 246 1.42 16.85 4.85
CA ALA A 246 1.60 18.10 5.59
C ALA A 246 0.68 18.18 6.82
N HIS A 247 -0.58 17.76 6.69
CA HIS A 247 -1.51 17.65 7.81
C HIS A 247 -1.05 16.60 8.84
N LEU A 248 -0.66 15.41 8.41
CA LEU A 248 -0.27 14.32 9.33
C LEU A 248 1.07 14.61 10.04
N ILE A 249 1.98 15.34 9.40
CA ILE A 249 3.29 15.73 9.96
C ILE A 249 3.16 16.98 10.84
N HIS A 250 2.35 17.95 10.45
CA HIS A 250 2.19 19.25 11.12
C HIS A 250 0.71 19.63 11.27
N PRO A 251 -0.07 18.88 12.06
CA PRO A 251 -1.51 19.12 12.20
C PRO A 251 -1.86 20.50 12.76
N GLU A 252 -0.93 21.14 13.46
CA GLU A 252 -1.07 22.50 13.99
C GLU A 252 -0.95 23.59 12.92
N LEU A 253 -0.36 23.25 11.73
CA LEU A 253 -0.14 24.21 10.66
C LEU A 253 -1.04 23.96 9.44
N PHE A 254 -1.44 22.72 9.22
CA PHE A 254 -2.18 22.32 8.01
C PHE A 254 -3.45 21.57 8.38
N ASP A 255 -4.59 22.04 7.90
CA ASP A 255 -5.87 21.33 7.97
C ASP A 255 -6.00 20.35 6.80
N TRP A 256 -6.63 19.21 7.05
CA TRP A 256 -7.05 18.30 5.99
C TRP A 256 -8.49 18.62 5.55
N ASN A 257 -8.65 19.08 4.31
CA ASN A 257 -9.94 19.41 3.71
C ASN A 257 -10.43 18.36 2.69
N GLY A 258 -9.72 17.23 2.60
CA GLY A 258 -10.11 16.12 1.74
C GLY A 258 -11.08 15.15 2.40
N PRO A 259 -11.35 14.00 1.76
CA PRO A 259 -12.21 12.95 2.29
C PRO A 259 -11.81 12.47 3.68
N ALA A 260 -12.79 12.21 4.55
CA ALA A 260 -12.55 11.75 5.92
C ALA A 260 -11.96 10.32 5.98
N ASP A 261 -12.13 9.56 4.91
CA ASP A 261 -11.62 8.20 4.73
C ASP A 261 -10.27 8.15 4.00
N ALA A 262 -9.57 9.28 3.85
CA ALA A 262 -8.23 9.32 3.28
C ALA A 262 -7.19 8.65 4.19
N PHE A 263 -7.38 8.68 5.50
CA PHE A 263 -6.48 8.12 6.49
C PHE A 263 -7.18 7.70 7.77
N ARG A 264 -6.46 6.93 8.60
CA ARG A 264 -6.87 6.58 9.96
C ARG A 264 -5.64 6.52 10.88
N ALA A 265 -5.73 7.14 12.05
CA ALA A 265 -4.73 6.95 13.10
C ALA A 265 -4.80 5.51 13.63
N ILE A 266 -3.63 4.90 13.78
CA ILE A 266 -3.48 3.54 14.32
C ILE A 266 -3.16 3.67 15.81
N ALA A 267 -3.97 3.06 16.67
CA ALA A 267 -3.71 3.04 18.11
C ALA A 267 -2.38 2.32 18.42
N ALA A 268 -1.66 2.80 19.42
CA ALA A 268 -0.34 2.30 19.83
C ALA A 268 -0.33 0.83 20.23
N SER A 269 -1.41 0.35 20.77
CA SER A 269 -1.70 -1.06 20.97
C SER A 269 -3.04 -1.37 20.30
N ASN A 270 -3.19 -2.57 19.73
CA ASN A 270 -4.48 -3.18 19.83
C ASN A 270 -4.72 -3.26 21.32
N ASP A 271 -5.49 -2.33 21.85
CA ASP A 271 -6.05 -2.46 23.19
C ASP A 271 -7.00 -3.67 23.12
N CYS A 272 -6.37 -4.84 23.16
CA CYS A 272 -7.04 -6.14 23.22
C CYS A 272 -7.79 -6.28 24.55
N THR A 273 -7.80 -5.20 25.36
CA THR A 273 -8.58 -5.13 26.60
C THR A 273 -10.04 -4.82 26.32
N SER A 274 -10.43 -4.40 25.09
CA SER A 274 -11.81 -3.96 24.84
C SER A 274 -12.75 -4.99 24.20
N LYS A 275 -12.30 -6.19 23.82
CA LYS A 275 -13.23 -7.26 23.35
C LYS A 275 -12.83 -8.65 23.85
N VAL A 276 -12.66 -8.79 25.15
CA VAL A 276 -12.84 -10.09 25.78
C VAL A 276 -14.33 -10.44 25.65
N ARG A 277 -14.64 -11.37 24.76
CA ARG A 277 -15.99 -11.94 24.67
C ARG A 277 -16.03 -13.21 25.50
N MET A 278 -16.91 -13.26 26.49
CA MET A 278 -17.24 -14.52 27.12
C MET A 278 -17.97 -15.39 26.10
N LYS A 279 -17.39 -16.55 25.79
CA LYS A 279 -18.01 -17.57 24.92
C LYS A 279 -18.28 -18.84 25.72
N SER A 280 -19.31 -19.53 25.35
CA SER A 280 -19.58 -20.85 25.87
C SER A 280 -18.97 -21.92 24.97
N CYS A 281 -18.27 -22.89 25.57
CA CYS A 281 -17.70 -24.01 24.84
C CYS A 281 -18.81 -24.90 24.28
N LEU A 282 -18.79 -25.20 23.00
CA LEU A 282 -19.78 -26.03 22.35
C LEU A 282 -19.79 -27.46 22.86
N GLU A 283 -18.66 -27.94 23.34
CA GLU A 283 -18.53 -29.35 23.73
C GLU A 283 -18.85 -29.56 25.22
N CYS A 284 -18.37 -28.68 26.11
CA CYS A 284 -18.57 -28.86 27.56
C CYS A 284 -19.43 -27.75 28.21
N GLY A 285 -19.92 -26.78 27.47
CA GLY A 285 -20.73 -25.65 27.97
C GLY A 285 -20.00 -24.66 28.87
N GLN A 286 -18.73 -24.87 29.18
CA GLN A 286 -17.95 -24.00 30.07
C GLN A 286 -17.73 -22.64 29.39
N THR A 287 -17.96 -21.57 30.13
CA THR A 287 -17.66 -20.19 29.66
C THR A 287 -16.17 -19.91 29.78
N PHE A 288 -15.61 -19.25 28.75
CA PHE A 288 -14.22 -18.88 28.69
C PHE A 288 -14.04 -17.52 27.97
N GLU A 289 -12.95 -16.87 28.27
CA GLU A 289 -12.57 -15.63 27.61
C GLU A 289 -12.01 -15.92 26.20
N CYS A 290 -12.64 -15.34 25.18
CA CYS A 290 -12.16 -15.33 23.81
C CYS A 290 -11.65 -13.93 23.47
N ARG A 291 -10.40 -13.81 23.03
CA ARG A 291 -9.79 -12.54 22.58
C ARG A 291 -9.71 -12.54 21.06
N MET A 292 -10.24 -11.52 20.41
CA MET A 292 -10.09 -11.35 18.97
C MET A 292 -8.70 -10.75 18.70
N GLY A 293 -7.83 -11.53 18.08
CA GLY A 293 -6.41 -11.19 17.86
C GLY A 293 -5.50 -11.62 19.02
N GLY A 294 -4.53 -12.48 18.75
CA GLY A 294 -3.63 -13.05 19.76
C GLY A 294 -4.31 -13.99 20.75
N CYS A 295 -5.32 -14.74 20.28
CA CYS A 295 -5.99 -15.74 21.08
C CYS A 295 -5.03 -16.92 21.37
N TRP A 296 -5.11 -17.51 22.56
CA TRP A 296 -4.33 -18.70 22.88
C TRP A 296 -4.54 -19.87 21.89
N CYS A 297 -5.67 -19.90 21.18
CA CYS A 297 -5.96 -20.90 20.14
C CYS A 297 -5.05 -20.72 18.89
N ASP A 298 -4.50 -19.53 18.64
CA ASP A 298 -3.61 -19.26 17.52
C ASP A 298 -2.26 -20.03 17.64
N SER A 299 -1.92 -20.47 18.84
CA SER A 299 -0.70 -21.26 19.10
C SER A 299 -0.91 -22.78 18.90
N LEU A 300 -2.12 -23.24 18.59
CA LEU A 300 -2.42 -24.65 18.38
C LEU A 300 -2.45 -24.99 16.89
N PRO A 301 -2.09 -26.23 16.49
CA PRO A 301 -2.21 -26.68 15.10
C PRO A 301 -3.64 -26.52 14.58
N ALA A 302 -3.78 -26.12 13.32
CA ALA A 302 -5.07 -25.98 12.66
C ALA A 302 -5.80 -27.34 12.61
N LEU A 303 -7.07 -27.36 13.01
CA LEU A 303 -7.93 -28.53 12.84
C LEU A 303 -8.29 -28.68 11.35
N THR A 304 -8.43 -29.95 10.90
CA THR A 304 -8.86 -30.25 9.53
C THR A 304 -10.23 -29.62 9.25
N ARG A 305 -10.42 -29.05 8.04
CA ARG A 305 -11.69 -28.45 7.61
C ARG A 305 -12.85 -29.43 7.80
N GLY A 306 -13.90 -28.97 8.48
CA GLY A 306 -15.11 -29.77 8.76
C GLY A 306 -15.25 -30.31 10.19
N THR A 307 -14.22 -30.17 11.02
CA THR A 307 -14.26 -30.67 12.40
C THR A 307 -15.00 -29.70 13.33
N ILE A 308 -15.06 -28.43 13.04
CA ILE A 308 -15.79 -27.38 13.78
C ILE A 308 -16.38 -26.40 12.78
N ARG A 309 -17.62 -25.91 13.02
CA ARG A 309 -18.22 -24.85 12.19
C ARG A 309 -17.48 -23.53 12.43
N GLU A 310 -17.30 -22.72 11.39
CA GLU A 310 -16.54 -21.47 11.43
C GLU A 310 -17.00 -20.44 12.48
N SER A 311 -18.24 -20.58 12.99
CA SER A 311 -18.81 -19.70 14.03
C SER A 311 -18.57 -20.17 15.46
N ASP A 312 -18.01 -21.37 15.66
CA ASP A 312 -18.02 -22.08 16.92
C ASP A 312 -16.65 -22.04 17.60
N CYS A 313 -16.63 -21.94 18.93
CA CYS A 313 -15.40 -21.93 19.71
C CYS A 313 -15.42 -23.04 20.78
N LEU A 314 -14.26 -23.66 21.00
CA LEU A 314 -14.02 -24.60 22.08
C LEU A 314 -13.17 -23.96 23.17
N CYS A 315 -13.38 -24.34 24.45
CA CYS A 315 -12.46 -23.95 25.51
C CYS A 315 -11.10 -24.63 25.32
N ARG A 316 -10.06 -24.14 26.02
CA ARG A 316 -8.68 -24.61 25.84
C ARG A 316 -8.52 -26.12 25.99
N ALA A 317 -9.22 -26.70 26.94
CA ALA A 317 -9.16 -28.15 27.20
C ALA A 317 -9.82 -28.98 26.07
N CYS A 318 -11.01 -28.59 25.62
CA CYS A 318 -11.72 -29.27 24.55
C CYS A 318 -11.01 -29.12 23.19
N LEU A 319 -10.47 -27.93 22.89
CA LEU A 319 -9.70 -27.71 21.66
C LEU A 319 -8.40 -28.55 21.66
N ALA A 320 -7.68 -28.61 22.77
CA ALA A 320 -6.47 -29.42 22.88
C ALA A 320 -6.78 -30.92 22.70
N ASN A 321 -7.92 -31.39 23.20
CA ASN A 321 -8.37 -32.75 22.99
C ASN A 321 -8.77 -33.04 21.53
N ALA A 322 -9.47 -32.11 20.89
CA ALA A 322 -9.84 -32.22 19.48
C ALA A 322 -8.59 -32.25 18.56
N VAL A 323 -7.56 -31.45 18.84
CA VAL A 323 -6.29 -31.47 18.12
C VAL A 323 -5.59 -32.83 18.28
N LYS A 324 -5.54 -33.38 19.50
CA LYS A 324 -4.95 -34.72 19.75
C LYS A 324 -5.72 -35.83 19.02
N ALA A 325 -7.05 -35.75 19.02
CA ALA A 325 -7.87 -36.74 18.32
C ALA A 325 -7.69 -36.66 16.79
N SER A 326 -7.55 -35.43 16.24
CA SER A 326 -7.29 -35.23 14.82
C SER A 326 -5.91 -35.77 14.40
N ALA A 327 -4.88 -35.62 15.24
CA ALA A 327 -3.55 -36.13 14.99
C ALA A 327 -3.41 -37.66 15.10
N ALA A 328 -4.39 -38.33 15.73
CA ALA A 328 -4.40 -39.80 15.86
C ALA A 328 -5.13 -40.50 14.69
N LEU A 329 -5.78 -39.75 13.81
CA LEU A 329 -6.55 -40.26 12.65
C LEU A 329 -5.83 -40.03 11.30
N GLY A 330 -4.64 -39.39 11.28
CA GLY A 330 -3.76 -39.19 10.13
C GLY A 330 -2.42 -39.86 10.34
#